data_46f244c92db119fe1c1d5483cace0914
#
_entry.id   46f244c92db119fe1c1d5483cace0914
#
_cell.length_a   1.000
_cell.length_b   1.000
_cell.length_c   1.000
_cell.angle_alpha   90.00
_cell.angle_beta   90.00
_cell.angle_gamma   90.00
#
_symmetry.space_group_name_H-M   'P 1'
#
loop_
_entity.id
_entity.type
_entity.pdbx_description
1 polymer ?
#
loop_
_entity_poly.entity_id
_entity_poly.type
_entity_poly.pdbx_seq_one_letter_code
_entity_poly.pdbx_strand_id
1 'polypeptide(L)'
;MTAIVAADTILHNAKIWRGYEEGTCAALAIWQGRVLAAGTDDEMLALKGPDTKVIDLDGAFATPGLNDNHLHLMALGIGMAWIDAGPEVHRTLKSLQAAIVERAAQTPKGDWVIARGYDQVKLDIGRHPDRSELDEAAPDHPVMLIRACGHVTLGNSKALEAAGIDETTVVPQGGVIEQVNGRLTGLLAE
;
A
#
# COMPACT_ATOMS: atom_id res chain seq x y z
N MET A 1 22.59 11.86 49.23
CA MET A 1 22.94 12.15 47.84
C MET A 1 22.15 11.19 46.95
N THR A 2 21.18 11.68 46.22
CA THR A 2 20.44 10.85 45.23
C THR A 2 21.43 10.59 44.08
N ALA A 3 21.74 9.33 43.81
CA ALA A 3 22.61 9.00 42.68
C ALA A 3 21.93 9.47 41.39
N ILE A 4 22.59 10.36 40.67
CA ILE A 4 22.16 10.78 39.35
C ILE A 4 22.37 9.58 38.42
N VAL A 5 21.30 9.07 37.82
CA VAL A 5 21.37 7.98 36.84
C VAL A 5 22.03 8.52 35.58
N ALA A 6 23.19 7.95 35.21
CA ALA A 6 23.84 8.27 33.95
C ALA A 6 23.05 7.63 32.78
N ALA A 7 22.92 8.33 31.67
CA ALA A 7 22.29 7.80 30.47
C ALA A 7 23.18 6.76 29.76
N ASP A 8 22.59 5.74 29.16
CA ASP A 8 23.30 4.80 28.29
C ASP A 8 23.61 5.44 26.92
N THR A 9 22.66 6.25 26.43
CA THR A 9 22.78 6.95 25.15
C THR A 9 22.20 8.35 25.25
N ILE A 10 22.88 9.31 24.66
CA ILE A 10 22.38 10.69 24.49
C ILE A 10 22.35 11.00 22.99
N LEU A 11 21.19 11.41 22.52
CA LEU A 11 21.00 12.00 21.20
C LEU A 11 20.95 13.52 21.38
N HIS A 12 21.73 14.28 20.61
CA HIS A 12 21.76 15.74 20.73
C HIS A 12 21.89 16.42 19.36
N ASN A 13 21.81 17.76 19.35
CA ASN A 13 21.86 18.57 18.14
C ASN A 13 20.81 18.11 17.11
N ALA A 14 19.55 18.05 17.55
CA ALA A 14 18.43 17.54 16.74
C ALA A 14 17.18 18.41 16.87
N LYS A 15 16.19 18.12 16.06
CA LYS A 15 14.82 18.60 16.22
C LYS A 15 13.92 17.40 16.48
N ILE A 16 13.70 17.11 17.76
CA ILE A 16 12.99 15.89 18.21
C ILE A 16 11.56 16.24 18.56
N TRP A 17 10.62 15.67 17.81
CA TRP A 17 9.19 15.85 18.08
C TRP A 17 8.73 14.94 19.20
N ARG A 18 8.06 15.52 20.22
CA ARG A 18 7.60 14.82 21.42
C ARG A 18 6.10 14.60 21.47
N GLY A 19 5.38 15.14 20.52
CA GLY A 19 3.92 15.11 20.46
C GLY A 19 3.32 16.50 20.25
N TYR A 20 2.02 16.53 20.04
CA TYR A 20 1.31 17.78 19.71
C TYR A 20 1.37 18.81 20.83
N GLU A 21 1.20 18.37 22.09
CA GLU A 21 1.17 19.25 23.25
C GLU A 21 2.55 19.70 23.70
N GLU A 22 3.56 18.85 23.58
CA GLU A 22 4.93 19.10 24.08
C GLU A 22 5.90 19.68 23.05
N GLY A 23 5.51 19.71 21.78
CA GLY A 23 6.29 20.29 20.71
C GLY A 23 7.61 19.55 20.43
N THR A 24 8.71 20.28 20.33
CA THR A 24 10.04 19.73 20.01
C THR A 24 11.06 20.03 21.09
N CYS A 25 12.08 19.16 21.23
CA CYS A 25 13.28 19.41 22.02
C CYS A 25 14.54 19.19 21.16
N ALA A 26 15.72 19.57 21.69
CA ALA A 26 17.00 19.44 21.00
C ALA A 26 17.69 18.10 21.26
N ALA A 27 17.46 17.48 22.43
CA ALA A 27 18.17 16.29 22.87
C ALA A 27 17.30 15.34 23.69
N LEU A 28 17.71 14.05 23.70
CA LEU A 28 17.16 12.98 24.52
C LEU A 28 18.28 12.26 25.27
N ALA A 29 18.02 11.93 26.54
CA ALA A 29 18.79 10.97 27.30
C ALA A 29 18.00 9.65 27.39
N ILE A 30 18.66 8.53 27.11
CA ILE A 30 18.07 7.17 27.09
C ILE A 30 18.81 6.34 28.14
N TRP A 31 18.04 5.57 28.91
CA TRP A 31 18.53 4.62 29.89
C TRP A 31 17.71 3.34 29.85
N GLN A 32 18.36 2.20 29.75
CA GLN A 32 17.73 0.87 29.66
C GLN A 32 16.62 0.79 28.60
N GLY A 33 16.88 1.38 27.41
CA GLY A 33 15.95 1.37 26.28
C GLY A 33 14.71 2.27 26.44
N ARG A 34 14.69 3.15 27.46
CA ARG A 34 13.61 4.10 27.71
C ARG A 34 14.14 5.53 27.68
N VAL A 35 13.29 6.48 27.30
CA VAL A 35 13.60 7.91 27.42
C VAL A 35 13.65 8.26 28.89
N LEU A 36 14.83 8.65 29.38
CA LEU A 36 15.07 9.11 30.74
C LEU A 36 14.67 10.58 30.91
N ALA A 37 15.08 11.41 29.95
CA ALA A 37 14.78 12.85 29.92
C ALA A 37 14.82 13.37 28.48
N ALA A 38 14.19 14.53 28.25
CA ALA A 38 14.16 15.26 27.00
C ALA A 38 14.29 16.76 27.30
N GLY A 39 15.12 17.48 26.53
CA GLY A 39 15.37 18.90 26.79
C GLY A 39 16.37 19.50 25.83
N THR A 40 17.17 20.44 26.35
CA THR A 40 18.28 21.05 25.63
C THR A 40 19.50 20.13 25.57
N ASP A 41 20.41 20.41 24.66
CA ASP A 41 21.70 19.66 24.55
C ASP A 41 22.47 19.68 25.87
N ASP A 42 22.60 20.85 26.51
CA ASP A 42 23.34 21.01 27.76
C ASP A 42 22.70 20.18 28.90
N GLU A 43 21.37 20.20 29.03
CA GLU A 43 20.68 19.44 30.07
C GLU A 43 20.90 17.94 29.88
N MET A 44 20.82 17.45 28.66
CA MET A 44 21.00 16.01 28.39
C MET A 44 22.43 15.58 28.48
N LEU A 45 23.39 16.39 28.01
CA LEU A 45 24.82 16.11 28.13
C LEU A 45 25.29 16.11 29.58
N ALA A 46 24.60 16.81 30.49
CA ALA A 46 24.89 16.75 31.93
C ALA A 46 24.60 15.36 32.55
N LEU A 47 23.82 14.51 31.87
CA LEU A 47 23.51 13.12 32.29
C LEU A 47 24.54 12.10 31.76
N LYS A 48 25.62 12.57 31.11
CA LYS A 48 26.68 11.72 30.58
C LYS A 48 27.47 11.05 31.69
N GLY A 49 27.60 9.74 31.61
CA GLY A 49 28.55 8.94 32.40
C GLY A 49 29.74 8.42 31.58
N PRO A 50 30.63 7.66 32.19
CA PRO A 50 31.84 7.13 31.52
C PRO A 50 31.53 6.30 30.27
N ASP A 51 30.46 5.50 30.33
CA ASP A 51 30.09 4.55 29.27
C ASP A 51 28.96 5.06 28.37
N THR A 52 28.55 6.32 28.52
CA THR A 52 27.44 6.91 27.74
C THR A 52 27.84 7.07 26.28
N LYS A 53 27.09 6.51 25.38
CA LYS A 53 27.19 6.76 23.94
C LYS A 53 26.54 8.11 23.62
N VAL A 54 27.32 9.06 23.10
CA VAL A 54 26.81 10.37 22.65
C VAL A 54 26.75 10.38 21.13
N ILE A 55 25.58 10.71 20.58
CA ILE A 55 25.31 10.72 19.14
C ILE A 55 24.85 12.11 18.75
N ASP A 56 25.65 12.78 17.93
CA ASP A 56 25.30 14.03 17.26
C ASP A 56 24.41 13.71 16.05
N LEU A 57 23.21 14.27 16.00
CA LEU A 57 22.25 14.06 14.93
C LEU A 57 22.33 15.13 13.82
N ASP A 58 23.29 16.06 13.91
CA ASP A 58 23.59 17.08 12.89
C ASP A 58 22.33 17.85 12.40
N GLY A 59 21.48 18.26 13.33
CA GLY A 59 20.25 18.98 13.05
C GLY A 59 19.11 18.11 12.50
N ALA A 60 19.27 16.79 12.45
CA ALA A 60 18.25 15.89 11.92
C ALA A 60 16.94 15.97 12.71
N PHE A 61 15.83 15.73 11.98
CA PHE A 61 14.52 15.60 12.60
C PHE A 61 14.30 14.16 13.09
N ALA A 62 13.85 14.01 14.32
CA ALA A 62 13.55 12.71 14.91
C ALA A 62 12.11 12.68 15.48
N THR A 63 11.46 11.52 15.38
CA THR A 63 10.12 11.26 15.92
C THR A 63 10.09 9.95 16.68
N PRO A 64 9.11 9.74 17.57
CA PRO A 64 8.75 8.40 18.02
C PRO A 64 8.42 7.51 16.82
N GLY A 65 8.50 6.21 17.00
CA GLY A 65 8.02 5.25 16.00
C GLY A 65 6.56 5.52 15.64
N LEU A 66 6.22 5.32 14.37
CA LEU A 66 4.84 5.48 13.92
C LEU A 66 3.99 4.29 14.37
N ASN A 67 2.79 4.58 14.86
CA ASN A 67 1.82 3.60 15.26
C ASN A 67 0.55 3.78 14.42
N ASP A 68 0.29 2.82 13.53
CA ASP A 68 -0.92 2.83 12.71
C ASP A 68 -2.07 2.21 13.53
N ASN A 69 -2.98 3.05 13.98
CA ASN A 69 -4.12 2.64 14.81
C ASN A 69 -5.32 2.14 14.00
N HIS A 70 -5.29 2.24 12.67
CA HIS A 70 -6.36 1.77 11.78
C HIS A 70 -5.76 1.17 10.52
N LEU A 71 -5.47 -0.11 10.55
CA LEU A 71 -4.84 -0.84 9.45
C LEU A 71 -5.67 -2.08 9.07
N HIS A 72 -5.98 -2.19 7.79
CA HIS A 72 -6.54 -3.41 7.19
C HIS A 72 -5.39 -4.35 6.77
N LEU A 73 -4.64 -4.87 7.74
CA LEU A 73 -3.38 -5.61 7.51
C LEU A 73 -3.56 -6.80 6.57
N MET A 74 -4.64 -7.57 6.73
CA MET A 74 -4.91 -8.72 5.87
C MET A 74 -5.17 -8.29 4.41
N ALA A 75 -5.99 -7.26 4.19
CA ALA A 75 -6.27 -6.75 2.85
C ALA A 75 -5.01 -6.15 2.20
N LEU A 76 -4.17 -5.46 2.97
CA LEU A 76 -2.87 -4.97 2.51
C LEU A 76 -1.95 -6.12 2.10
N GLY A 77 -1.80 -7.13 2.97
CA GLY A 77 -0.93 -8.28 2.70
C GLY A 77 -1.36 -9.08 1.47
N ILE A 78 -2.66 -9.32 1.29
CA ILE A 78 -3.21 -9.96 0.10
C ILE A 78 -2.95 -9.07 -1.14
N GLY A 79 -3.19 -7.76 -1.03
CA GLY A 79 -2.98 -6.80 -2.12
C GLY A 79 -1.53 -6.71 -2.58
N MET A 80 -0.55 -6.91 -1.70
CA MET A 80 0.87 -6.95 -2.06
C MET A 80 1.26 -8.15 -2.96
N ALA A 81 0.44 -9.20 -2.98
CA ALA A 81 0.62 -10.34 -3.89
C ALA A 81 0.02 -10.09 -5.29
N TRP A 82 -0.78 -9.05 -5.46
CA TRP A 82 -1.43 -8.71 -6.73
C TRP A 82 -0.58 -7.73 -7.56
N ILE A 83 -0.96 -7.55 -8.84
CA ILE A 83 -0.36 -6.52 -9.69
C ILE A 83 -0.89 -5.16 -9.20
N ASP A 84 0.02 -4.22 -8.93
CA ASP A 84 -0.35 -2.81 -8.75
C ASP A 84 -0.71 -2.21 -10.10
N ALA A 85 -2.00 -2.02 -10.35
CA ALA A 85 -2.54 -1.43 -11.57
C ALA A 85 -2.75 0.09 -11.44
N GLY A 86 -2.23 0.71 -10.38
CA GLY A 86 -2.41 2.13 -10.11
C GLY A 86 -1.83 3.04 -11.20
N PRO A 87 -2.39 4.26 -11.36
CA PRO A 87 -2.01 5.19 -12.43
C PRO A 87 -0.60 5.75 -12.27
N GLU A 88 0.01 5.63 -11.11
CA GLU A 88 1.43 6.00 -10.91
C GLU A 88 2.38 4.96 -11.50
N VAL A 89 1.91 3.70 -11.65
CA VAL A 89 2.68 2.58 -12.23
C VAL A 89 2.27 2.37 -13.70
N HIS A 90 0.96 2.35 -13.98
CA HIS A 90 0.42 2.05 -15.31
C HIS A 90 -0.54 3.14 -15.78
N ARG A 91 -0.07 4.00 -16.71
CA ARG A 91 -0.88 5.05 -17.34
C ARG A 91 -1.46 4.66 -18.69
N THR A 92 -0.99 3.56 -19.27
CA THR A 92 -1.46 3.06 -20.56
C THR A 92 -2.00 1.65 -20.43
N LEU A 93 -3.03 1.34 -21.22
CA LEU A 93 -3.55 -0.02 -21.30
C LEU A 93 -2.46 -1.01 -21.66
N LYS A 94 -1.58 -0.63 -22.60
CA LYS A 94 -0.46 -1.49 -23.04
C LYS A 94 0.50 -1.82 -21.89
N SER A 95 0.82 -0.87 -21.02
CA SER A 95 1.70 -1.14 -19.87
C SER A 95 1.03 -2.06 -18.85
N LEU A 96 -0.27 -1.89 -18.63
CA LEU A 96 -1.05 -2.76 -17.76
C LEU A 96 -1.16 -4.19 -18.31
N GLN A 97 -1.44 -4.33 -19.62
CA GLN A 97 -1.44 -5.63 -20.29
C GLN A 97 -0.08 -6.32 -20.19
N ALA A 98 1.03 -5.59 -20.36
CA ALA A 98 2.37 -6.14 -20.22
C ALA A 98 2.62 -6.71 -18.81
N ALA A 99 2.18 -6.03 -17.76
CA ALA A 99 2.27 -6.53 -16.38
C ALA A 99 1.40 -7.78 -16.15
N ILE A 100 0.22 -7.85 -16.77
CA ILE A 100 -0.63 -9.04 -16.74
C ILE A 100 0.04 -10.22 -17.45
N VAL A 101 0.62 -10.00 -18.63
CA VAL A 101 1.40 -11.02 -19.40
C VAL A 101 2.55 -11.56 -18.55
N GLU A 102 3.34 -10.66 -17.93
CA GLU A 102 4.47 -11.06 -17.10
C GLU A 102 4.02 -11.90 -15.90
N ARG A 103 2.96 -11.50 -15.21
CA ARG A 103 2.41 -12.25 -14.09
C ARG A 103 1.85 -13.59 -14.55
N ALA A 104 1.11 -13.65 -15.65
CA ALA A 104 0.57 -14.88 -16.21
C ALA A 104 1.67 -15.91 -16.53
N ALA A 105 2.80 -15.44 -17.05
CA ALA A 105 3.96 -16.31 -17.32
C ALA A 105 4.59 -16.93 -16.05
N GLN A 106 4.37 -16.32 -14.88
CA GLN A 106 4.87 -16.80 -13.58
C GLN A 106 3.81 -17.57 -12.78
N THR A 107 2.56 -17.60 -13.27
CA THR A 107 1.42 -18.21 -12.59
C THR A 107 1.11 -19.58 -13.22
N PRO A 108 0.84 -20.63 -12.42
CA PRO A 108 0.41 -21.92 -12.97
C PRO A 108 -0.82 -21.76 -13.86
N LYS A 109 -0.82 -22.42 -15.02
CA LYS A 109 -1.92 -22.32 -15.99
C LYS A 109 -3.28 -22.64 -15.34
N GLY A 110 -4.25 -21.76 -15.53
CA GLY A 110 -5.58 -21.85 -14.95
C GLY A 110 -5.74 -21.17 -13.59
N ASP A 111 -4.65 -20.78 -12.94
CA ASP A 111 -4.73 -20.00 -11.71
C ASP A 111 -5.02 -18.51 -12.00
N TRP A 112 -5.57 -17.82 -10.99
CA TRP A 112 -6.00 -16.44 -11.11
C TRP A 112 -4.83 -15.45 -11.22
N VAL A 113 -4.96 -14.49 -12.13
CA VAL A 113 -4.13 -13.29 -12.22
C VAL A 113 -4.97 -12.11 -11.77
N ILE A 114 -4.55 -11.46 -10.67
CA ILE A 114 -5.31 -10.36 -10.07
C ILE A 114 -4.49 -9.07 -10.14
N ALA A 115 -5.14 -7.99 -10.57
CA ALA A 115 -4.59 -6.64 -10.60
C ALA A 115 -5.56 -5.67 -9.92
N ARG A 116 -5.03 -4.67 -9.18
CA ARG A 116 -5.86 -3.72 -8.46
C ARG A 116 -5.32 -2.29 -8.56
N GLY A 117 -6.24 -1.34 -8.53
CA GLY A 117 -5.90 0.07 -8.40
C GLY A 117 -6.03 0.87 -9.68
N TYR A 118 -6.45 0.28 -10.81
CA TYR A 118 -6.62 1.04 -12.04
C TYR A 118 -7.69 2.12 -11.90
N ASP A 119 -7.50 3.20 -12.66
CA ASP A 119 -8.47 4.27 -12.80
C ASP A 119 -8.68 4.55 -14.30
N GLN A 120 -9.89 4.26 -14.79
CA GLN A 120 -10.23 4.41 -16.21
C GLN A 120 -10.11 5.86 -16.72
N VAL A 121 -10.22 6.85 -15.84
CA VAL A 121 -10.09 8.26 -16.22
C VAL A 121 -8.61 8.63 -16.45
N LYS A 122 -7.71 7.94 -15.79
CA LYS A 122 -6.26 8.18 -15.86
C LYS A 122 -5.53 7.25 -16.85
N LEU A 123 -6.21 6.21 -17.34
CA LEU A 123 -5.70 5.40 -18.44
C LEU A 123 -5.80 6.18 -19.76
N ASP A 124 -4.83 5.97 -20.65
CA ASP A 124 -4.74 6.59 -21.98
C ASP A 124 -5.97 6.37 -22.88
N ILE A 125 -6.71 5.28 -22.63
CA ILE A 125 -7.93 4.94 -23.37
C ILE A 125 -9.16 5.69 -22.88
N GLY A 126 -9.14 6.36 -21.71
CA GLY A 126 -10.24 7.17 -21.15
C GLY A 126 -11.54 6.40 -20.87
N ARG A 127 -11.49 5.07 -20.78
CA ARG A 127 -12.60 4.16 -20.51
C ARG A 127 -12.14 2.96 -19.70
N HIS A 128 -13.08 2.14 -19.25
CA HIS A 128 -12.74 0.82 -18.72
C HIS A 128 -12.13 -0.04 -19.85
N PRO A 129 -11.14 -0.88 -19.55
CA PRO A 129 -10.72 -1.94 -20.48
C PRO A 129 -11.89 -2.87 -20.80
N ASP A 130 -11.89 -3.47 -21.99
CA ASP A 130 -12.87 -4.51 -22.38
C ASP A 130 -12.33 -5.89 -22.03
N ARG A 131 -13.24 -6.85 -21.85
CA ARG A 131 -12.93 -8.26 -21.62
C ARG A 131 -11.89 -8.81 -22.60
N SER A 132 -12.04 -8.48 -23.88
CA SER A 132 -11.14 -8.95 -24.95
C SER A 132 -9.71 -8.44 -24.80
N GLU A 133 -9.52 -7.23 -24.25
CA GLU A 133 -8.21 -6.67 -24.00
C GLU A 133 -7.47 -7.41 -22.87
N LEU A 134 -8.21 -7.96 -21.91
CA LEU A 134 -7.67 -8.84 -20.87
C LEU A 134 -7.46 -10.27 -21.37
N ASP A 135 -8.32 -10.77 -22.29
CA ASP A 135 -8.16 -12.06 -22.95
C ASP A 135 -6.85 -12.11 -23.76
N GLU A 136 -6.53 -11.02 -24.48
CA GLU A 136 -5.27 -10.90 -25.23
C GLU A 136 -4.04 -10.99 -24.33
N ALA A 137 -4.10 -10.42 -23.13
CA ALA A 137 -2.98 -10.41 -22.20
C ALA A 137 -2.77 -11.77 -21.50
N ALA A 138 -3.84 -12.49 -21.18
CA ALA A 138 -3.75 -13.76 -20.46
C ALA A 138 -4.87 -14.75 -20.89
N PRO A 139 -4.77 -15.34 -22.08
CA PRO A 139 -5.84 -16.19 -22.63
C PRO A 139 -6.05 -17.51 -21.86
N ASP A 140 -5.06 -17.94 -21.12
CA ASP A 140 -5.06 -19.21 -20.38
C ASP A 140 -5.39 -19.07 -18.88
N HIS A 141 -5.58 -17.83 -18.40
CA HIS A 141 -5.79 -17.52 -17.00
C HIS A 141 -7.09 -16.74 -16.76
N PRO A 142 -7.84 -16.99 -15.69
CA PRO A 142 -8.85 -16.05 -15.23
C PRO A 142 -8.15 -14.77 -14.73
N VAL A 143 -8.52 -13.63 -15.32
CA VAL A 143 -8.00 -12.31 -14.94
C VAL A 143 -9.07 -11.50 -14.24
N MET A 144 -8.73 -10.92 -13.08
CA MET A 144 -9.58 -9.98 -12.37
C MET A 144 -8.84 -8.66 -12.19
N LEU A 145 -9.37 -7.59 -12.80
CA LEU A 145 -8.84 -6.23 -12.72
C LEU A 145 -9.78 -5.38 -11.88
N ILE A 146 -9.36 -5.02 -10.66
CA ILE A 146 -10.16 -4.30 -9.68
C ILE A 146 -9.85 -2.79 -9.76
N ARG A 147 -10.90 -1.97 -9.88
CA ARG A 147 -10.77 -0.51 -9.87
C ARG A 147 -10.31 0.01 -8.50
N ALA A 148 -9.72 1.20 -8.48
CA ALA A 148 -9.22 1.86 -7.26
C ALA A 148 -10.28 1.98 -6.15
N CYS A 149 -11.57 2.19 -6.50
CA CYS A 149 -12.66 2.25 -5.52
C CYS A 149 -13.02 0.90 -4.88
N GLY A 150 -12.65 -0.23 -5.52
CA GLY A 150 -13.00 -1.58 -5.06
C GLY A 150 -14.41 -2.06 -5.43
N HIS A 151 -15.28 -1.18 -5.98
CA HIS A 151 -16.67 -1.49 -6.32
C HIS A 151 -16.89 -1.86 -7.79
N VAL A 152 -15.87 -1.73 -8.61
CA VAL A 152 -15.89 -2.10 -10.03
C VAL A 152 -14.76 -3.07 -10.30
N THR A 153 -15.10 -4.18 -10.95
CA THR A 153 -14.17 -5.23 -11.35
C THR A 153 -14.38 -5.56 -12.81
N LEU A 154 -13.30 -5.81 -13.53
CA LEU A 154 -13.37 -6.41 -14.86
C LEU A 154 -12.85 -7.84 -14.81
N GLY A 155 -13.63 -8.75 -15.36
CA GLY A 155 -13.21 -10.13 -15.64
C GLY A 155 -12.94 -10.33 -17.12
N ASN A 156 -11.89 -11.08 -17.45
CA ASN A 156 -11.74 -11.62 -18.79
C ASN A 156 -12.69 -12.81 -19.02
N SER A 157 -12.71 -13.39 -20.22
CA SER A 157 -13.59 -14.51 -20.55
C SER A 157 -13.43 -15.71 -19.61
N LYS A 158 -12.20 -16.03 -19.22
CA LYS A 158 -11.90 -17.10 -18.26
C LYS A 158 -12.40 -16.80 -16.86
N ALA A 159 -12.33 -15.55 -16.41
CA ALA A 159 -12.86 -15.15 -15.12
C ALA A 159 -14.38 -15.23 -15.06
N LEU A 160 -15.08 -14.80 -16.12
CA LEU A 160 -16.54 -14.92 -16.23
C LEU A 160 -16.97 -16.41 -16.28
N GLU A 161 -16.28 -17.23 -17.06
CA GLU A 161 -16.50 -18.69 -17.12
C GLU A 161 -16.33 -19.31 -15.71
N ALA A 162 -15.26 -18.99 -15.01
CA ALA A 162 -15.00 -19.51 -13.66
C ALA A 162 -16.03 -19.05 -12.62
N ALA A 163 -16.63 -17.86 -12.82
CA ALA A 163 -17.70 -17.32 -11.98
C ALA A 163 -19.10 -17.83 -12.37
N GLY A 164 -19.23 -18.57 -13.50
CA GLY A 164 -20.52 -19.01 -14.03
C GLY A 164 -21.39 -17.86 -14.55
N ILE A 165 -20.74 -16.78 -15.04
CA ILE A 165 -21.42 -15.59 -15.56
C ILE A 165 -21.44 -15.64 -17.09
N ASP A 166 -22.64 -15.58 -17.65
CA ASP A 166 -22.91 -15.51 -19.10
C ASP A 166 -23.98 -14.44 -19.42
N GLU A 167 -24.30 -14.29 -20.68
CA GLU A 167 -25.26 -13.30 -21.18
C GLU A 167 -26.67 -13.50 -20.64
N THR A 168 -27.01 -14.66 -20.06
CA THR A 168 -28.33 -15.02 -19.49
C THR A 168 -28.36 -14.85 -17.98
N THR A 169 -27.20 -14.54 -17.36
CA THR A 169 -27.11 -14.42 -15.91
C THR A 169 -28.00 -13.30 -15.39
N VAL A 170 -28.84 -13.62 -14.41
CA VAL A 170 -29.71 -12.64 -13.75
C VAL A 170 -28.87 -11.70 -12.89
N VAL A 171 -28.95 -10.40 -13.18
CA VAL A 171 -28.26 -9.39 -12.42
C VAL A 171 -28.79 -9.30 -10.98
N PRO A 172 -27.97 -9.44 -9.94
CA PRO A 172 -28.42 -9.28 -8.55
C PRO A 172 -28.98 -7.88 -8.29
N GLN A 173 -29.87 -7.75 -7.32
CA GLN A 173 -30.41 -6.45 -6.93
C GLN A 173 -29.28 -5.53 -6.44
N GLY A 174 -29.13 -4.36 -7.04
CA GLY A 174 -28.08 -3.38 -6.73
C GLY A 174 -26.77 -3.61 -7.48
N GLY A 175 -26.59 -4.79 -8.13
CA GLY A 175 -25.40 -5.07 -8.91
C GLY A 175 -25.52 -4.66 -10.38
N VAL A 176 -24.38 -4.71 -11.09
CA VAL A 176 -24.30 -4.49 -12.54
C VAL A 176 -23.49 -5.62 -13.17
N ILE A 177 -24.01 -6.22 -14.22
CA ILE A 177 -23.29 -7.07 -15.18
C ILE A 177 -23.44 -6.36 -16.53
N GLU A 178 -22.38 -5.70 -16.98
CA GLU A 178 -22.46 -4.83 -18.16
C GLU A 178 -22.49 -5.64 -19.45
N GLN A 179 -23.46 -5.30 -20.30
CA GLN A 179 -23.56 -5.85 -21.64
C GLN A 179 -23.69 -4.74 -22.68
N VAL A 180 -22.97 -4.87 -23.79
CA VAL A 180 -23.09 -3.99 -24.95
C VAL A 180 -23.44 -4.85 -26.16
N ASN A 181 -24.56 -4.52 -26.82
CA ASN A 181 -25.08 -5.28 -27.98
C ASN A 181 -25.27 -6.79 -27.68
N GLY A 182 -25.72 -7.11 -26.46
CA GLY A 182 -25.93 -8.51 -26.03
C GLY A 182 -24.66 -9.30 -25.72
N ARG A 183 -23.52 -8.65 -25.61
CA ARG A 183 -22.23 -9.26 -25.25
C ARG A 183 -21.72 -8.67 -23.93
N LEU A 184 -21.27 -9.52 -23.04
CA LEU A 184 -20.61 -9.13 -21.82
C LEU A 184 -19.31 -8.35 -22.11
N THR A 185 -19.14 -7.20 -21.49
CA THR A 185 -17.90 -6.40 -21.55
C THR A 185 -16.84 -6.87 -20.55
N GLY A 186 -17.27 -7.67 -19.58
CA GLY A 186 -16.44 -8.09 -18.46
C GLY A 186 -16.60 -7.20 -17.22
N LEU A 187 -17.26 -6.04 -17.32
CA LEU A 187 -17.46 -5.13 -16.20
C LEU A 187 -18.59 -5.63 -15.29
N LEU A 188 -18.24 -5.75 -14.01
CA LEU A 188 -19.11 -6.10 -12.89
C LEU A 188 -19.04 -4.97 -11.86
N ALA A 189 -20.15 -4.55 -11.31
CA ALA A 189 -20.22 -3.53 -10.26
C ALA A 189 -21.36 -3.80 -9.28
N GLU A 190 -21.25 -3.23 -8.07
CA GLU A 190 -22.27 -3.19 -7.03
C GLU A 190 -22.59 -1.74 -6.63
#